data_dc80f31de1e83d2059b410380838afa4
#
_entry.id   dc80f31de1e83d2059b410380838afa4
#
_cell.length_a   1.000
_cell.length_b   1.000
_cell.length_c   1.000
_cell.angle_alpha   90.00
_cell.angle_beta   90.00
_cell.angle_gamma   90.00
#
_symmetry.space_group_name_H-M   'P 1'
#
loop_
_entity.id
_entity.type
_entity.pdbx_description
1 polymer ?
#
loop_
_entity_poly.entity_id
_entity_poly.type
_entity_poly.pdbx_seq_one_letter_code
_entity_poly.pdbx_strand_id
1 'polypeptide(L)'
;HQAGVVCTNCHNPHSNTPIAQGNGLCAQCHMPATYDVPQHHRHSAGSAGAQCVECHMPSQLYMGVDSRRDHSMRIPRPDLSLMTGSPNACTQCHTDQTDSWALDTLRDWGVKFDSPRRHPAMALRSAHRQDIRSRPSLKAIIDDTSATPLLRASALVQYGNLAPPDLSQTAGMLLASKNTLLRISAVRASAPLPPTQRYLMLRTLINDPVQGVRMAVAEQLAATPLQELRPQDAPPLLALFKEYEGVLNEHADMTWCSISSNNLVA
;
A
#
# COMPACT_ATOMS: atom_id res chain seq x y z
N HIS A 1 1.14 -10.16 -8.96
CA HIS A 1 2.28 -11.01 -8.59
C HIS A 1 1.87 -12.37 -8.03
N GLN A 2 0.87 -12.47 -7.16
CA GLN A 2 0.45 -13.78 -6.61
C GLN A 2 -0.11 -14.73 -7.67
N ALA A 3 -0.78 -14.20 -8.70
CA ALA A 3 -1.26 -14.97 -9.85
C ALA A 3 -0.23 -15.06 -10.99
N GLY A 4 1.03 -14.65 -10.75
CA GLY A 4 2.08 -14.65 -11.76
C GLY A 4 2.03 -13.49 -12.77
N VAL A 5 1.07 -12.57 -12.66
CA VAL A 5 0.97 -11.39 -13.54
C VAL A 5 2.05 -10.37 -13.17
N VAL A 6 2.84 -9.97 -14.15
CA VAL A 6 3.92 -8.97 -14.02
C VAL A 6 3.74 -7.86 -15.04
N CYS A 7 4.45 -6.75 -14.86
CA CYS A 7 4.32 -5.56 -15.71
C CYS A 7 4.47 -5.86 -17.21
N THR A 8 5.40 -6.74 -17.56
CA THR A 8 5.71 -7.11 -18.95
C THR A 8 4.65 -7.99 -19.62
N ASN A 9 3.67 -8.51 -18.88
CA ASN A 9 2.51 -9.16 -19.49
C ASN A 9 1.58 -8.14 -20.17
N CYS A 10 1.64 -6.87 -19.76
CA CYS A 10 0.78 -5.82 -20.28
C CYS A 10 1.56 -4.69 -20.95
N HIS A 11 2.81 -4.45 -20.56
CA HIS A 11 3.63 -3.33 -21.02
C HIS A 11 4.90 -3.80 -21.71
N ASN A 12 5.28 -3.08 -22.78
CA ASN A 12 6.62 -3.20 -23.35
C ASN A 12 7.64 -2.62 -22.34
N PRO A 13 8.67 -3.38 -21.91
CA PRO A 13 9.60 -2.96 -20.86
C PRO A 13 10.47 -1.75 -21.23
N HIS A 14 10.64 -1.46 -22.53
CA HIS A 14 11.47 -0.34 -22.99
C HIS A 14 10.69 0.95 -23.21
N SER A 15 9.45 0.87 -23.72
CA SER A 15 8.63 2.03 -24.02
C SER A 15 7.53 2.30 -22.98
N ASN A 16 7.30 1.35 -22.07
CA ASN A 16 6.20 1.35 -21.11
C ASN A 16 4.79 1.43 -21.74
N THR A 17 4.69 1.27 -23.07
CA THR A 17 3.41 1.27 -23.78
C THR A 17 2.70 -0.09 -23.63
N PRO A 18 1.35 -0.13 -23.59
CA PRO A 18 0.62 -1.38 -23.64
C PRO A 18 0.93 -2.19 -24.90
N ILE A 19 1.11 -3.52 -24.76
CA ILE A 19 1.41 -4.43 -25.86
C ILE A 19 0.21 -4.77 -26.75
N ALA A 20 -0.99 -4.43 -26.32
CA ALA A 20 -2.24 -4.54 -27.07
C ALA A 20 -3.16 -3.37 -26.78
N GLN A 21 -4.06 -3.04 -27.70
CA GLN A 21 -4.99 -1.92 -27.55
C GLN A 21 -6.30 -2.34 -26.90
N GLY A 22 -6.87 -1.45 -26.10
CA GLY A 22 -8.20 -1.60 -25.50
C GLY A 22 -8.37 -2.92 -24.75
N ASN A 23 -9.52 -3.55 -24.86
CA ASN A 23 -9.85 -4.81 -24.21
C ASN A 23 -8.99 -6.01 -24.68
N GLY A 24 -8.32 -5.89 -25.84
CA GLY A 24 -7.38 -6.89 -26.32
C GLY A 24 -6.23 -7.16 -25.35
N LEU A 25 -5.86 -6.18 -24.52
CA LEU A 25 -4.85 -6.34 -23.46
C LEU A 25 -5.31 -7.35 -22.39
N CYS A 26 -6.57 -7.28 -22.00
CA CYS A 26 -7.16 -8.16 -20.99
C CYS A 26 -7.53 -9.54 -21.57
N ALA A 27 -7.85 -9.60 -22.86
CA ALA A 27 -8.23 -10.79 -23.59
C ALA A 27 -7.10 -11.84 -23.71
N GLN A 28 -5.87 -11.47 -23.39
CA GLN A 28 -4.75 -12.42 -23.30
C GLN A 28 -4.98 -13.51 -22.24
N CYS A 29 -5.76 -13.20 -21.19
CA CYS A 29 -6.03 -14.10 -20.08
C CYS A 29 -7.53 -14.26 -19.80
N HIS A 30 -8.35 -13.26 -20.12
CA HIS A 30 -9.80 -13.26 -19.89
C HIS A 30 -10.54 -13.53 -21.20
N MET A 31 -11.44 -14.53 -21.22
CA MET A 31 -12.20 -14.91 -22.41
C MET A 31 -13.14 -13.78 -22.86
N PRO A 32 -12.98 -13.18 -24.06
CA PRO A 32 -13.84 -12.09 -24.52
C PRO A 32 -15.32 -12.48 -24.57
N ALA A 33 -15.63 -13.69 -24.99
CA ALA A 33 -17.01 -14.20 -25.03
C ALA A 33 -17.71 -14.22 -23.67
N THR A 34 -16.96 -14.15 -22.58
CA THR A 34 -17.52 -14.13 -21.20
C THR A 34 -17.50 -12.70 -20.63
N TYR A 35 -16.45 -11.94 -20.87
CA TYR A 35 -16.19 -10.70 -20.15
C TYR A 35 -16.32 -9.43 -21.03
N ASP A 36 -16.08 -9.52 -22.35
CA ASP A 36 -16.22 -8.40 -23.26
C ASP A 36 -17.57 -8.44 -23.99
N VAL A 37 -18.62 -8.53 -23.21
CA VAL A 37 -20.00 -8.66 -23.70
C VAL A 37 -20.95 -7.76 -22.89
N PRO A 38 -22.06 -7.26 -23.51
CA PRO A 38 -23.03 -6.41 -22.83
C PRO A 38 -23.64 -7.03 -21.57
N GLN A 39 -23.67 -8.36 -21.47
CA GLN A 39 -24.17 -9.08 -20.30
C GLN A 39 -23.25 -8.89 -19.09
N HIS A 40 -21.95 -8.63 -19.31
CA HIS A 40 -20.99 -8.37 -18.26
C HIS A 40 -20.93 -6.88 -17.91
N HIS A 41 -20.58 -6.04 -18.87
CA HIS A 41 -20.30 -4.62 -18.62
C HIS A 41 -21.54 -3.71 -18.68
N ARG A 42 -22.67 -4.19 -19.19
CA ARG A 42 -23.97 -3.49 -19.27
C ARG A 42 -23.94 -2.16 -20.06
N HIS A 43 -23.01 -2.01 -20.96
CA HIS A 43 -22.85 -0.86 -21.86
C HIS A 43 -22.87 -1.31 -23.32
N SER A 44 -23.10 -0.36 -24.23
CA SER A 44 -23.01 -0.65 -25.66
C SER A 44 -21.60 -1.06 -26.05
N ALA A 45 -21.50 -2.06 -26.91
CA ALA A 45 -20.20 -2.50 -27.42
C ALA A 45 -19.43 -1.32 -28.05
N GLY A 46 -18.14 -1.24 -27.77
CA GLY A 46 -17.26 -0.17 -28.25
C GLY A 46 -17.40 1.19 -27.56
N SER A 47 -18.34 1.33 -26.60
CA SER A 47 -18.43 2.55 -25.78
C SER A 47 -17.29 2.60 -24.72
N ALA A 48 -17.07 3.79 -24.14
CA ALA A 48 -16.12 3.94 -23.04
C ALA A 48 -16.46 3.01 -21.86
N GLY A 49 -17.75 2.88 -21.50
CA GLY A 49 -18.21 2.00 -20.42
C GLY A 49 -18.03 0.49 -20.69
N ALA A 50 -17.77 0.09 -21.95
CA ALA A 50 -17.43 -1.28 -22.30
C ALA A 50 -15.92 -1.59 -22.17
N GLN A 51 -15.08 -0.58 -21.85
CA GLN A 51 -13.66 -0.81 -21.67
C GLN A 51 -13.39 -1.42 -20.27
N CYS A 52 -12.70 -2.55 -20.25
CA CYS A 52 -12.38 -3.26 -19.00
C CYS A 52 -11.69 -2.36 -17.96
N VAL A 53 -10.78 -1.52 -18.44
CA VAL A 53 -9.98 -0.62 -17.59
C VAL A 53 -10.80 0.45 -16.90
N GLU A 54 -11.93 0.89 -17.47
CA GLU A 54 -12.75 1.95 -16.86
C GLU A 54 -13.44 1.48 -15.57
N CYS A 55 -13.73 0.18 -15.47
CA CYS A 55 -14.33 -0.41 -14.27
C CYS A 55 -13.31 -1.05 -13.32
N HIS A 56 -12.28 -1.74 -13.88
CA HIS A 56 -11.34 -2.56 -13.11
C HIS A 56 -10.02 -1.85 -12.80
N MET A 57 -9.70 -0.78 -13.54
CA MET A 57 -8.50 0.05 -13.38
C MET A 57 -8.87 1.54 -13.52
N PRO A 58 -9.80 2.06 -12.70
CA PRO A 58 -10.26 3.44 -12.82
C PRO A 58 -9.10 4.41 -12.70
N SER A 59 -9.18 5.52 -13.44
CA SER A 59 -8.13 6.54 -13.47
C SER A 59 -8.19 7.42 -12.24
N GLN A 60 -7.04 7.79 -11.71
CA GLN A 60 -6.90 8.74 -10.62
C GLN A 60 -5.89 9.82 -11.00
N LEU A 61 -6.19 11.07 -10.66
CA LEU A 61 -5.24 12.16 -10.84
C LEU A 61 -4.17 12.10 -9.75
N TYR A 62 -2.94 11.73 -10.13
CA TYR A 62 -1.81 11.63 -9.24
C TYR A 62 -1.05 12.96 -9.20
N MET A 63 -0.73 13.42 -8.00
CA MET A 63 -0.02 14.70 -7.74
C MET A 63 -0.65 15.93 -8.43
N GLY A 64 -1.93 15.87 -8.78
CA GLY A 64 -2.67 16.97 -9.42
C GLY A 64 -2.40 17.17 -10.91
N VAL A 65 -1.49 16.41 -11.52
CA VAL A 65 -1.03 16.63 -12.91
C VAL A 65 -1.00 15.37 -13.77
N ASP A 66 -0.96 14.17 -13.17
CA ASP A 66 -0.73 12.92 -13.91
C ASP A 66 -1.89 11.94 -13.68
N SER A 67 -2.61 11.61 -14.75
CA SER A 67 -3.71 10.65 -14.69
C SER A 67 -3.17 9.23 -14.77
N ARG A 68 -3.28 8.47 -13.69
CA ARG A 68 -2.81 7.09 -13.58
C ARG A 68 -3.94 6.12 -13.29
N ARG A 69 -3.88 4.95 -13.93
CA ARG A 69 -4.83 3.87 -13.68
C ARG A 69 -4.46 3.09 -12.41
N ASP A 70 -5.48 2.71 -11.64
CA ASP A 70 -5.30 1.82 -10.49
C ASP A 70 -4.95 0.41 -10.97
N HIS A 71 -3.72 -0.04 -10.69
CA HIS A 71 -3.22 -1.37 -11.03
C HIS A 71 -3.62 -2.46 -10.02
N SER A 72 -4.51 -2.16 -9.09
CA SER A 72 -5.06 -3.18 -8.17
C SER A 72 -6.06 -4.12 -8.85
N MET A 73 -6.53 -3.79 -10.07
CA MET A 73 -7.43 -4.62 -10.90
C MET A 73 -8.64 -5.13 -10.12
N ARG A 74 -9.34 -4.23 -9.45
CA ARG A 74 -10.40 -4.57 -8.50
C ARG A 74 -11.75 -4.78 -9.19
N ILE A 75 -12.58 -5.57 -8.55
CA ILE A 75 -14.01 -5.57 -8.81
C ILE A 75 -14.61 -4.28 -8.21
N PRO A 76 -15.45 -3.52 -8.94
CA PRO A 76 -16.12 -2.34 -8.41
C PRO A 76 -16.92 -2.65 -7.14
N ARG A 77 -16.71 -1.88 -6.08
CA ARG A 77 -17.31 -2.07 -4.74
C ARG A 77 -17.94 -0.77 -4.23
N PRO A 78 -19.05 -0.30 -4.83
CA PRO A 78 -19.74 0.91 -4.37
C PRO A 78 -20.29 0.80 -2.94
N ASP A 79 -20.52 -0.40 -2.45
CA ASP A 79 -20.84 -0.65 -1.04
C ASP A 79 -19.71 -0.21 -0.09
N LEU A 80 -18.46 -0.41 -0.49
CA LEU A 80 -17.30 0.11 0.26
C LEU A 80 -17.18 1.63 0.10
N SER A 81 -17.46 2.18 -1.08
CA SER A 81 -17.43 3.62 -1.32
C SER A 81 -18.37 4.37 -0.37
N LEU A 82 -19.61 3.90 -0.23
CA LEU A 82 -20.58 4.43 0.73
C LEU A 82 -20.06 4.43 2.18
N MET A 83 -19.33 3.39 2.58
CA MET A 83 -18.86 3.25 3.96
C MET A 83 -17.55 3.96 4.24
N THR A 84 -16.66 4.04 3.24
CA THR A 84 -15.30 4.55 3.40
C THR A 84 -15.09 5.95 2.81
N GLY A 85 -15.97 6.38 1.91
CA GLY A 85 -15.79 7.60 1.11
C GLY A 85 -14.72 7.44 0.03
N SER A 86 -14.35 6.20 -0.34
CA SER A 86 -13.44 5.95 -1.46
C SER A 86 -14.15 6.17 -2.79
N PRO A 87 -13.48 6.66 -3.83
CA PRO A 87 -14.04 6.76 -5.17
C PRO A 87 -14.52 5.39 -5.69
N ASN A 88 -15.55 5.40 -6.56
CA ASN A 88 -15.92 4.20 -7.32
C ASN A 88 -15.91 4.48 -8.82
N ALA A 89 -15.77 3.43 -9.62
CA ALA A 89 -15.61 3.53 -11.05
C ALA A 89 -16.88 4.08 -11.74
N CYS A 90 -18.08 3.79 -11.23
CA CYS A 90 -19.32 4.19 -11.88
C CYS A 90 -19.50 5.71 -11.92
N THR A 91 -19.29 6.37 -10.77
CA THR A 91 -19.50 7.81 -10.62
C THR A 91 -18.39 8.67 -11.24
N GLN A 92 -17.31 8.06 -11.74
CA GLN A 92 -16.33 8.78 -12.55
C GLN A 92 -16.88 9.19 -13.92
N CYS A 93 -17.80 8.41 -14.49
CA CYS A 93 -18.47 8.70 -15.76
C CYS A 93 -19.92 9.18 -15.54
N HIS A 94 -20.67 8.56 -14.62
CA HIS A 94 -22.01 8.94 -14.22
C HIS A 94 -21.95 10.00 -13.11
N THR A 95 -21.47 11.19 -13.45
CA THR A 95 -21.15 12.26 -12.48
C THR A 95 -22.38 12.88 -11.83
N ASP A 96 -23.56 12.66 -12.41
CA ASP A 96 -24.87 13.06 -11.88
C ASP A 96 -25.46 12.02 -10.92
N GLN A 97 -24.83 10.87 -10.75
CA GLN A 97 -25.29 9.77 -9.94
C GLN A 97 -24.49 9.65 -8.61
N THR A 98 -25.05 8.89 -7.68
CA THR A 98 -24.47 8.67 -6.35
C THR A 98 -23.87 7.27 -6.19
N ASP A 99 -23.05 7.07 -5.13
CA ASP A 99 -22.57 5.75 -4.75
C ASP A 99 -23.72 4.79 -4.42
N SER A 100 -24.84 5.30 -3.90
CA SER A 100 -26.05 4.50 -3.64
C SER A 100 -26.65 3.99 -4.92
N TRP A 101 -26.79 4.86 -5.92
CA TRP A 101 -27.24 4.45 -7.25
C TRP A 101 -26.35 3.38 -7.85
N ALA A 102 -25.04 3.54 -7.76
CA ALA A 102 -24.08 2.54 -8.27
C ALA A 102 -24.23 1.19 -7.56
N LEU A 103 -24.46 1.20 -6.24
CA LEU A 103 -24.70 -0.01 -5.46
C LEU A 103 -26.00 -0.71 -5.88
N ASP A 104 -27.09 0.03 -6.01
CA ASP A 104 -28.39 -0.52 -6.37
C ASP A 104 -28.35 -1.05 -7.81
N THR A 105 -27.72 -0.33 -8.74
CA THR A 105 -27.48 -0.79 -10.11
C THR A 105 -26.76 -2.14 -10.16
N LEU A 106 -25.68 -2.30 -9.40
CA LEU A 106 -24.96 -3.59 -9.39
C LEU A 106 -25.78 -4.72 -8.75
N ARG A 107 -26.60 -4.41 -7.76
CA ARG A 107 -27.55 -5.38 -7.19
C ARG A 107 -28.59 -5.82 -8.20
N ASP A 108 -29.15 -4.89 -8.97
CA ASP A 108 -30.11 -5.18 -10.06
C ASP A 108 -29.46 -6.03 -11.16
N TRP A 109 -28.15 -5.91 -11.36
CA TRP A 109 -27.38 -6.80 -12.25
C TRP A 109 -27.13 -8.19 -11.63
N GLY A 110 -27.57 -8.44 -10.39
CA GLY A 110 -27.38 -9.69 -9.67
C GLY A 110 -26.03 -9.86 -8.99
N VAL A 111 -25.24 -8.79 -8.86
CA VAL A 111 -23.95 -8.84 -8.16
C VAL A 111 -24.19 -9.02 -6.66
N LYS A 112 -23.56 -10.04 -6.09
CA LYS A 112 -23.58 -10.30 -4.65
C LYS A 112 -22.25 -9.91 -4.04
N PHE A 113 -22.30 -9.08 -3.00
CA PHE A 113 -21.12 -8.65 -2.27
C PHE A 113 -21.00 -9.40 -0.94
N ASP A 114 -19.79 -9.81 -0.60
CA ASP A 114 -19.48 -10.20 0.78
C ASP A 114 -19.69 -9.00 1.71
N SER A 115 -20.00 -9.30 2.98
CA SER A 115 -20.26 -8.24 3.96
C SER A 115 -19.17 -7.18 3.96
N PRO A 116 -19.46 -5.92 3.63
CA PRO A 116 -18.47 -4.85 3.60
C PRO A 116 -17.80 -4.64 4.96
N ARG A 117 -18.50 -4.93 6.06
CA ARG A 117 -17.98 -4.79 7.44
C ARG A 117 -16.78 -5.69 7.72
N ARG A 118 -16.63 -6.81 7.01
CA ARG A 118 -15.49 -7.74 7.13
C ARG A 118 -14.35 -7.40 6.18
N HIS A 119 -14.56 -6.46 5.26
CA HIS A 119 -13.54 -6.10 4.29
C HIS A 119 -12.40 -5.31 4.96
N PRO A 120 -11.12 -5.62 4.66
CA PRO A 120 -9.96 -4.94 5.25
C PRO A 120 -9.98 -3.41 5.14
N ALA A 121 -10.61 -2.87 4.09
CA ALA A 121 -10.77 -1.43 3.89
C ALA A 121 -11.43 -0.74 5.08
N MET A 122 -12.33 -1.43 5.81
CA MET A 122 -13.00 -0.87 6.99
C MET A 122 -12.01 -0.63 8.14
N ALA A 123 -11.15 -1.61 8.41
CA ALA A 123 -10.12 -1.49 9.45
C ALA A 123 -9.10 -0.40 9.09
N LEU A 124 -8.63 -0.38 7.84
CA LEU A 124 -7.68 0.62 7.35
C LEU A 124 -8.28 2.04 7.37
N ARG A 125 -9.55 2.19 6.96
CA ARG A 125 -10.25 3.48 7.01
C ARG A 125 -10.41 4.00 8.43
N SER A 126 -10.82 3.12 9.37
CA SER A 126 -10.95 3.49 10.78
C SER A 126 -9.61 3.89 11.38
N ALA A 127 -8.56 3.15 11.08
CA ALA A 127 -7.21 3.47 11.51
C ALA A 127 -6.70 4.81 10.94
N HIS A 128 -6.96 5.10 9.67
CA HIS A 128 -6.63 6.39 9.06
C HIS A 128 -7.31 7.57 9.76
N ARG A 129 -8.49 7.34 10.35
CA ARG A 129 -9.19 8.32 11.21
C ARG A 129 -8.74 8.29 12.67
N GLN A 130 -7.63 7.61 12.98
CA GLN A 130 -7.11 7.44 14.35
C GLN A 130 -8.08 6.78 15.34
N ASP A 131 -9.00 5.94 14.82
CA ASP A 131 -9.93 5.19 15.67
C ASP A 131 -9.24 3.96 16.26
N ILE A 132 -8.89 4.04 17.54
CA ILE A 132 -8.20 2.96 18.27
C ILE A 132 -9.01 1.65 18.33
N ARG A 133 -10.34 1.70 18.12
CA ARG A 133 -11.21 0.51 18.08
C ARG A 133 -10.91 -0.38 16.86
N SER A 134 -10.16 0.13 15.87
CA SER A 134 -9.70 -0.65 14.72
C SER A 134 -8.52 -1.59 15.04
N ARG A 135 -7.84 -1.43 16.18
CA ARG A 135 -6.67 -2.24 16.57
C ARG A 135 -6.90 -3.75 16.45
N PRO A 136 -7.99 -4.35 16.98
CA PRO A 136 -8.20 -5.80 16.86
C PRO A 136 -8.34 -6.25 15.41
N SER A 137 -9.04 -5.48 14.55
CA SER A 137 -9.23 -5.80 13.14
C SER A 137 -7.92 -5.67 12.35
N LEU A 138 -7.09 -4.65 12.66
CA LEU A 138 -5.75 -4.53 12.06
C LEU A 138 -4.86 -5.70 12.48
N LYS A 139 -4.89 -6.07 13.77
CA LYS A 139 -4.13 -7.21 14.28
C LYS A 139 -4.51 -8.51 13.57
N ALA A 140 -5.81 -8.74 13.37
CA ALA A 140 -6.29 -9.90 12.62
C ALA A 140 -5.74 -9.94 11.17
N ILE A 141 -5.65 -8.78 10.48
CA ILE A 141 -5.05 -8.68 9.15
C ILE A 141 -3.53 -8.96 9.20
N ILE A 142 -2.83 -8.45 10.20
CA ILE A 142 -1.38 -8.66 10.37
C ILE A 142 -1.08 -10.15 10.57
N ASP A 143 -1.89 -10.84 11.37
CA ASP A 143 -1.69 -12.25 11.73
C ASP A 143 -2.17 -13.22 10.63
N ASP A 144 -3.03 -12.78 9.72
CA ASP A 144 -3.52 -13.60 8.59
C ASP A 144 -2.40 -13.85 7.56
N THR A 145 -1.78 -15.01 7.64
CA THR A 145 -0.70 -15.41 6.71
C THR A 145 -1.18 -15.69 5.29
N SER A 146 -2.49 -15.84 5.06
CA SER A 146 -3.10 -16.00 3.74
C SER A 146 -3.29 -14.63 3.04
N ALA A 147 -3.32 -13.54 3.80
CA ALA A 147 -3.40 -12.19 3.26
C ALA A 147 -2.09 -11.80 2.56
N THR A 148 -2.21 -10.92 1.55
CA THR A 148 -1.04 -10.47 0.80
C THR A 148 -0.03 -9.75 1.72
N PRO A 149 1.29 -9.90 1.48
CA PRO A 149 2.28 -9.15 2.23
C PRO A 149 2.05 -7.63 2.22
N LEU A 150 1.54 -7.08 1.12
CA LEU A 150 1.21 -5.65 1.03
C LEU A 150 0.09 -5.24 1.99
N LEU A 151 -0.98 -6.03 2.06
CA LEU A 151 -2.10 -5.74 2.96
C LEU A 151 -1.66 -5.84 4.43
N ARG A 152 -0.92 -6.90 4.77
CA ARG A 152 -0.36 -7.10 6.12
C ARG A 152 0.59 -5.97 6.52
N ALA A 153 1.46 -5.56 5.61
CA ALA A 153 2.40 -4.45 5.79
C ALA A 153 1.66 -3.12 6.03
N SER A 154 0.64 -2.83 5.22
CA SER A 154 -0.19 -1.64 5.38
C SER A 154 -0.93 -1.63 6.72
N ALA A 155 -1.48 -2.78 7.12
CA ALA A 155 -2.16 -2.92 8.41
C ALA A 155 -1.19 -2.71 9.58
N LEU A 156 0.06 -3.23 9.48
CA LEU A 156 1.07 -3.08 10.52
C LEU A 156 1.50 -1.62 10.72
N VAL A 157 1.72 -0.87 9.64
CA VAL A 157 2.04 0.55 9.73
C VAL A 157 0.90 1.33 10.39
N GLN A 158 -0.35 1.08 9.98
CA GLN A 158 -1.52 1.72 10.60
C GLN A 158 -1.69 1.30 12.06
N TYR A 159 -1.38 0.06 12.41
CA TYR A 159 -1.38 -0.43 13.78
C TYR A 159 -0.36 0.31 14.63
N GLY A 160 0.86 0.51 14.11
CA GLY A 160 1.90 1.30 14.74
C GLY A 160 1.46 2.73 15.02
N ASN A 161 0.85 3.40 14.03
CA ASN A 161 0.34 4.77 14.16
C ASN A 161 -0.68 4.94 15.29
N LEU A 162 -1.39 3.85 15.66
CA LEU A 162 -2.33 3.85 16.79
C LEU A 162 -1.66 3.54 18.14
N ALA A 163 -0.35 3.31 18.17
CA ALA A 163 0.46 3.04 19.35
C ALA A 163 -0.17 2.02 20.34
N PRO A 164 -0.49 0.79 19.91
CA PRO A 164 -1.08 -0.20 20.80
C PRO A 164 -0.06 -0.70 21.83
N PRO A 165 -0.49 -1.17 23.02
CA PRO A 165 0.41 -1.61 24.09
C PRO A 165 1.33 -2.79 23.69
N ASP A 166 0.87 -3.67 22.79
CA ASP A 166 1.60 -4.83 22.30
C ASP A 166 2.40 -4.55 21.00
N LEU A 167 2.60 -3.29 20.63
CA LEU A 167 3.28 -2.88 19.39
C LEU A 167 4.66 -3.52 19.26
N SER A 168 5.48 -3.46 20.31
CA SER A 168 6.84 -4.03 20.29
C SER A 168 6.83 -5.53 20.00
N GLN A 169 5.88 -6.26 20.56
CA GLN A 169 5.75 -7.70 20.33
C GLN A 169 5.28 -7.96 18.90
N THR A 170 4.21 -7.28 18.46
CA THR A 170 3.61 -7.47 17.14
C THR A 170 4.58 -7.12 16.01
N ALA A 171 5.23 -5.97 16.07
CA ALA A 171 6.22 -5.57 15.08
C ALA A 171 7.51 -6.42 15.18
N GLY A 172 7.95 -6.74 16.40
CA GLY A 172 9.13 -7.55 16.66
C GLY A 172 9.12 -8.92 15.97
N MET A 173 7.98 -9.60 15.95
CA MET A 173 7.81 -10.88 15.25
C MET A 173 8.05 -10.76 13.73
N LEU A 174 7.81 -9.61 13.13
CA LEU A 174 7.93 -9.40 11.70
C LEU A 174 9.29 -8.85 11.25
N LEU A 175 10.15 -8.43 12.18
CA LEU A 175 11.53 -8.02 11.88
C LEU A 175 12.38 -9.17 11.30
N ALA A 176 12.09 -10.42 11.65
CA ALA A 176 12.76 -11.60 11.12
C ALA A 176 12.05 -12.20 9.88
N SER A 177 11.05 -11.52 9.30
CA SER A 177 10.33 -12.02 8.16
C SER A 177 11.24 -12.18 6.93
N LYS A 178 11.08 -13.28 6.19
CA LYS A 178 11.73 -13.45 4.87
C LYS A 178 11.26 -12.41 3.85
N ASN A 179 10.05 -11.85 4.03
CA ASN A 179 9.50 -10.84 3.14
C ASN A 179 10.02 -9.44 3.54
N THR A 180 10.75 -8.81 2.64
CA THR A 180 11.36 -7.48 2.84
C THR A 180 10.33 -6.40 3.20
N LEU A 181 9.16 -6.43 2.56
CA LEU A 181 8.12 -5.43 2.81
C LEU A 181 7.59 -5.50 4.24
N LEU A 182 7.45 -6.72 4.78
CA LEU A 182 7.03 -6.91 6.18
C LEU A 182 8.12 -6.45 7.15
N ARG A 183 9.42 -6.67 6.85
CA ARG A 183 10.51 -6.12 7.68
C ARG A 183 10.50 -4.60 7.69
N ILE A 184 10.43 -3.96 6.52
CA ILE A 184 10.35 -2.48 6.41
C ILE A 184 9.15 -1.94 7.18
N SER A 185 7.99 -2.59 7.06
CA SER A 185 6.77 -2.15 7.75
C SER A 185 6.87 -2.31 9.26
N ALA A 186 7.55 -3.36 9.74
CA ALA A 186 7.81 -3.56 11.17
C ALA A 186 8.75 -2.48 11.72
N VAL A 187 9.77 -2.10 10.95
CA VAL A 187 10.65 -0.97 11.27
C VAL A 187 9.85 0.32 11.37
N ARG A 188 9.04 0.65 10.34
CA ARG A 188 8.22 1.88 10.34
C ARG A 188 7.18 1.92 11.44
N ALA A 189 6.54 0.78 11.73
CA ALA A 189 5.57 0.68 12.81
C ALA A 189 6.18 0.97 14.20
N SER A 190 7.49 0.86 14.35
CA SER A 190 8.17 1.15 15.62
C SER A 190 8.29 2.65 15.95
N ALA A 191 7.95 3.54 15.02
CA ALA A 191 8.09 5.00 15.18
C ALA A 191 7.55 5.58 16.51
N PRO A 192 6.39 5.13 17.06
CA PRO A 192 5.87 5.65 18.32
C PRO A 192 6.60 5.15 19.57
N LEU A 193 7.48 4.16 19.45
CA LEU A 193 8.21 3.62 20.59
C LEU A 193 9.26 4.62 21.11
N PRO A 194 9.55 4.63 22.41
CA PRO A 194 10.66 5.41 22.97
C PRO A 194 11.98 5.13 22.23
N PRO A 195 12.85 6.13 22.01
CA PRO A 195 14.08 5.97 21.23
C PRO A 195 14.95 4.78 21.63
N THR A 196 15.22 4.62 22.92
CA THR A 196 16.03 3.50 23.43
C THR A 196 15.38 2.14 23.17
N GLN A 197 14.06 2.02 23.37
CA GLN A 197 13.34 0.77 23.09
C GLN A 197 13.34 0.47 21.60
N ARG A 198 13.12 1.48 20.75
CA ARG A 198 13.17 1.37 19.31
C ARG A 198 14.56 0.93 18.83
N TYR A 199 15.63 1.54 19.37
CA TYR A 199 17.00 1.10 19.08
C TYR A 199 17.22 -0.38 19.44
N LEU A 200 16.89 -0.81 20.65
CA LEU A 200 17.06 -2.20 21.09
C LEU A 200 16.31 -3.19 20.18
N MET A 201 15.15 -2.79 19.68
CA MET A 201 14.34 -3.60 18.77
C MET A 201 14.95 -3.67 17.37
N LEU A 202 15.46 -2.55 16.83
CA LEU A 202 15.90 -2.45 15.42
C LEU A 202 17.39 -2.76 15.21
N ARG A 203 18.22 -2.78 16.25
CA ARG A 203 19.68 -2.94 16.13
C ARG A 203 20.13 -4.17 15.34
N THR A 204 19.34 -5.24 15.33
CA THR A 204 19.63 -6.46 14.56
C THR A 204 19.51 -6.28 13.05
N LEU A 205 18.83 -5.22 12.60
CA LEU A 205 18.62 -4.89 11.20
C LEU A 205 19.54 -3.77 10.68
N ILE A 206 20.44 -3.26 11.48
CA ILE A 206 21.47 -2.27 11.06
C ILE A 206 22.29 -2.81 9.89
N ASN A 207 22.56 -4.11 9.86
CA ASN A 207 23.28 -4.80 8.80
C ASN A 207 22.38 -5.73 7.97
N ASP A 208 21.08 -5.40 7.81
CA ASP A 208 20.19 -6.19 6.94
C ASP A 208 20.75 -6.24 5.51
N PRO A 209 20.73 -7.41 4.83
CA PRO A 209 21.28 -7.52 3.47
C PRO A 209 20.55 -6.62 2.45
N VAL A 210 19.32 -6.21 2.73
CA VAL A 210 18.53 -5.36 1.83
C VAL A 210 18.69 -3.90 2.21
N GLN A 211 19.23 -3.09 1.31
CA GLN A 211 19.45 -1.65 1.51
C GLN A 211 18.18 -0.92 1.97
N GLY A 212 17.03 -1.19 1.34
CA GLY A 212 15.77 -0.54 1.72
C GLY A 212 15.33 -0.79 3.16
N VAL A 213 15.72 -1.94 3.76
CA VAL A 213 15.51 -2.21 5.19
C VAL A 213 16.46 -1.36 6.02
N ARG A 214 17.76 -1.31 5.67
CA ARG A 214 18.75 -0.48 6.36
C ARG A 214 18.37 1.00 6.33
N MET A 215 17.89 1.51 5.18
CA MET A 215 17.43 2.90 5.07
C MET A 215 16.23 3.19 5.98
N ALA A 216 15.25 2.28 6.03
CA ALA A 216 14.14 2.41 6.98
C ALA A 216 14.61 2.40 8.44
N VAL A 217 15.60 1.57 8.78
CA VAL A 217 16.20 1.54 10.13
C VAL A 217 16.92 2.87 10.43
N ALA A 218 17.71 3.39 9.50
CA ALA A 218 18.40 4.67 9.65
C ALA A 218 17.41 5.81 9.92
N GLU A 219 16.35 5.90 9.11
CA GLU A 219 15.26 6.88 9.30
C GLU A 219 14.66 6.82 10.70
N GLN A 220 14.36 5.62 11.19
CA GLN A 220 13.74 5.44 12.51
C GLN A 220 14.70 5.69 13.67
N LEU A 221 16.01 5.53 13.45
CA LEU A 221 17.03 5.70 14.49
C LEU A 221 17.72 7.06 14.44
N ALA A 222 17.45 7.92 13.48
CA ALA A 222 18.09 9.23 13.33
C ALA A 222 17.98 10.13 14.59
N ALA A 223 16.88 10.03 15.32
CA ALA A 223 16.66 10.77 16.57
C ALA A 223 17.11 10.02 17.84
N THR A 224 17.89 8.94 17.70
CA THR A 224 18.37 8.17 18.87
C THR A 224 19.55 8.89 19.51
N PRO A 225 19.50 9.24 20.82
CA PRO A 225 20.63 9.89 21.49
C PRO A 225 21.83 8.94 21.55
N LEU A 226 22.89 9.24 20.85
CA LEU A 226 24.09 8.39 20.80
C LEU A 226 24.74 8.22 22.19
N GLN A 227 24.57 9.20 23.05
CA GLN A 227 25.10 9.20 24.43
C GLN A 227 24.43 8.16 25.33
N GLU A 228 23.22 7.73 24.97
CA GLU A 228 22.48 6.69 25.71
C GLU A 228 22.83 5.27 25.26
N LEU A 229 23.61 5.15 24.16
CA LEU A 229 24.01 3.85 23.61
C LEU A 229 25.25 3.32 24.31
N ARG A 230 25.39 1.99 24.31
CA ARG A 230 26.65 1.37 24.75
C ARG A 230 27.77 1.72 23.76
N PRO A 231 29.03 1.91 24.21
CA PRO A 231 30.13 2.29 23.32
C PRO A 231 30.27 1.42 22.05
N GLN A 232 30.01 0.11 22.17
CA GLN A 232 30.11 -0.83 21.06
C GLN A 232 28.97 -0.70 20.04
N ASP A 233 27.87 -0.04 20.39
CA ASP A 233 26.67 0.07 19.53
C ASP A 233 26.74 1.31 18.63
N ALA A 234 27.54 2.33 18.99
CA ALA A 234 27.67 3.57 18.25
C ALA A 234 28.36 3.40 16.87
N PRO A 235 29.48 2.68 16.72
CA PRO A 235 30.15 2.58 15.42
C PRO A 235 29.28 1.98 14.30
N PRO A 236 28.52 0.86 14.49
CA PRO A 236 27.63 0.33 13.47
C PRO A 236 26.52 1.31 13.08
N LEU A 237 25.98 2.05 14.05
CA LEU A 237 24.93 3.04 13.79
C LEU A 237 25.45 4.25 13.00
N LEU A 238 26.65 4.74 13.32
CA LEU A 238 27.30 5.83 12.56
C LEU A 238 27.62 5.40 11.13
N ALA A 239 28.04 4.14 10.92
CA ALA A 239 28.25 3.60 9.57
C ALA A 239 26.94 3.56 8.77
N LEU A 240 25.84 3.15 9.41
CA LEU A 240 24.50 3.17 8.80
C LEU A 240 24.04 4.57 8.43
N PHE A 241 24.26 5.57 9.31
CA PHE A 241 23.89 6.95 9.03
C PHE A 241 24.71 7.52 7.87
N LYS A 242 26.00 7.19 7.76
CA LYS A 242 26.82 7.58 6.61
C LYS A 242 26.31 6.98 5.30
N GLU A 243 25.88 5.71 5.30
CA GLU A 243 25.23 5.10 4.13
C GLU A 243 23.91 5.82 3.78
N TYR A 244 23.10 6.12 4.77
CA TYR A 244 21.83 6.82 4.60
C TYR A 244 22.02 8.24 4.04
N GLU A 245 22.98 8.99 4.56
CA GLU A 245 23.37 10.31 4.03
C GLU A 245 23.80 10.22 2.55
N GLY A 246 24.57 9.20 2.18
CA GLY A 246 24.93 8.94 0.79
C GLY A 246 23.71 8.79 -0.12
N VAL A 247 22.75 7.97 0.28
CA VAL A 247 21.49 7.78 -0.46
C VAL A 247 20.66 9.06 -0.55
N LEU A 248 20.59 9.85 0.52
CA LEU A 248 19.89 11.13 0.50
C LEU A 248 20.54 12.13 -0.46
N ASN A 249 21.87 12.16 -0.51
CA ASN A 249 22.61 13.06 -1.39
C ASN A 249 22.47 12.66 -2.87
N GLU A 250 22.35 11.35 -3.19
CA GLU A 250 22.07 10.88 -4.56
C GLU A 250 20.68 11.33 -5.06
N HIS A 251 19.76 11.64 -4.15
CA HIS A 251 18.41 12.09 -4.43
C HIS A 251 18.11 13.52 -3.92
N ALA A 252 19.13 14.34 -3.78
CA ALA A 252 19.03 15.68 -3.17
C ALA A 252 18.16 16.67 -3.97
N ASP A 253 17.88 16.38 -5.24
CA ASP A 253 16.95 17.12 -6.09
C ASP A 253 15.47 16.86 -5.72
N MET A 254 15.20 15.85 -4.91
CA MET A 254 13.84 15.53 -4.44
C MET A 254 13.56 16.24 -3.11
N THR A 255 12.50 17.04 -3.06
CA THR A 255 12.13 17.90 -1.92
C THR A 255 12.06 17.16 -0.57
N TRP A 256 11.64 15.91 -0.54
CA TRP A 256 11.55 15.12 0.69
C TRP A 256 12.93 14.69 1.23
N CYS A 257 13.94 14.58 0.37
CA CYS A 257 15.32 14.24 0.78
C CYS A 257 15.97 15.38 1.56
N SER A 258 15.75 16.63 1.14
CA SER A 258 16.29 17.81 1.83
C SER A 258 15.73 17.98 3.25
N ILE A 259 14.48 17.58 3.50
CA ILE A 259 13.87 17.60 4.85
C ILE A 259 14.52 16.54 5.75
N SER A 260 14.79 15.34 5.22
CA SER A 260 15.40 14.24 5.98
C SER A 260 16.88 14.51 6.31
N SER A 261 17.62 15.19 5.43
CA SER A 261 19.03 15.54 5.66
C SER A 261 19.20 16.54 6.82
N ASN A 262 18.27 17.48 6.99
CA ASN A 262 18.32 18.46 8.08
C ASN A 262 18.11 17.83 9.48
N ASN A 263 17.50 16.67 9.56
CA ASN A 263 17.29 15.95 10.84
C ASN A 263 18.49 15.12 11.28
N LEU A 264 19.48 14.89 10.40
CA LEU A 264 20.68 14.11 10.72
C LEU A 264 21.82 14.97 11.29
N VAL A 265 21.77 16.30 11.15
CA VAL A 265 22.83 17.25 11.52
C VAL A 265 22.52 17.96 12.85
N ALA A 266 21.36 17.77 13.44
CA ALA A 266 20.97 18.32 14.75
C ALA A 266 21.16 17.30 15.87
#